data_db053b10dbe120cf07f9901e3d1802e8
#
_entry.id   db053b10dbe120cf07f9901e3d1802e8
#
_cell.length_a   1.000
_cell.length_b   1.000
_cell.length_c   1.000
_cell.angle_alpha   90.00
_cell.angle_beta   90.00
_cell.angle_gamma   90.00
#
_symmetry.space_group_name_H-M   'P 1'
#
loop_
_entity.id
_entity.type
_entity.pdbx_description
1 polymer ?
#
loop_
_entity_poly.entity_id
_entity_poly.type
_entity_poly.pdbx_seq_one_letter_code
_entity_poly.pdbx_strand_id
1 'polypeptide(L)'
;MRRGILSVLFLVMWGIAAAQEGGMEAIMKMAGAVSAEELDSYEVERLSDFLEHPLKINLVSSSRLSSSGLFTRYQVASLMDYRARHGNVMSLAELAAVDGFGGDFVARLAPFVSLESLSLGLMKEPVRNDLAVRGAFKMNDGNDWNAGLKYRLEARGFSMSLAANRAYGSAGSKPSDYAGSVGYDFRKVRGKVLLGDFNARFGQGLVLWNGAFITSLSTPSAFMKKPSGLSRSWSYTGGAALTGAAAEVGVEGFTFSAVLAAPGVKDAARRPDKVRLMPAANIAWLCRHGQVSVTHMAEISGFRANDGVQTRIPVMKTSADASFCVRGVNIYGEAAYDWVERNVDVLAGTDFKAGEDVRLAALCRYFPDELYGTAFSGASRSGTFSVDAVYYPVPKDASVKHSIQVKSQVDWNWTLGQSFTIRMRVSERFRTWGNMFRSEIRGDFAYASGPFVVTMRLNTLHCEKIALAGYLEQGYKTDRFSVYTRQTIFKVDDWDDRIYVYERDAPGSFNVPALYGRGWSASLVASAKIASLLRLYARASYTGYHLMPSEKRKPGKAELKLQMVFRF
;
A
#
# COMPACT_ATOMS: atom_id res chain seq x y z
N MET A 1 -18.25 34.37 -29.56
CA MET A 1 -17.89 34.23 -28.14
C MET A 1 -18.71 33.20 -27.34
N ARG A 2 -20.02 33.07 -27.51
CA ARG A 2 -20.85 32.09 -26.74
C ARG A 2 -20.53 30.60 -27.01
N ARG A 3 -20.06 30.23 -28.20
CA ARG A 3 -19.74 28.83 -28.55
C ARG A 3 -18.39 28.35 -27.96
N GLY A 4 -17.42 29.26 -27.73
CA GLY A 4 -16.14 28.91 -27.13
C GLY A 4 -16.20 28.65 -25.61
N ILE A 5 -17.09 29.36 -24.90
CA ILE A 5 -17.27 29.21 -23.44
C ILE A 5 -17.97 27.87 -23.13
N LEU A 6 -18.92 27.45 -23.96
CA LEU A 6 -19.56 26.14 -23.78
C LEU A 6 -18.58 24.98 -24.02
N SER A 7 -17.66 25.10 -25.01
CA SER A 7 -16.66 24.07 -25.28
C SER A 7 -15.61 23.96 -24.15
N VAL A 8 -15.21 25.06 -23.55
CA VAL A 8 -14.29 25.08 -22.39
C VAL A 8 -14.97 24.55 -21.14
N LEU A 9 -16.25 24.91 -20.90
CA LEU A 9 -17.04 24.36 -19.81
C LEU A 9 -17.29 22.85 -19.99
N PHE A 10 -17.49 22.38 -21.21
CA PHE A 10 -17.66 20.95 -21.53
C PHE A 10 -16.34 20.19 -21.32
N LEU A 11 -15.18 20.75 -21.70
CA LEU A 11 -13.86 20.17 -21.47
C LEU A 11 -13.48 20.15 -19.99
N VAL A 12 -13.83 21.18 -19.21
CA VAL A 12 -13.61 21.22 -17.75
C VAL A 12 -14.53 20.22 -17.02
N MET A 13 -15.80 20.11 -17.43
CA MET A 13 -16.71 19.10 -16.88
C MET A 13 -16.31 17.68 -17.28
N TRP A 14 -15.73 17.47 -18.47
CA TRP A 14 -15.22 16.17 -18.91
C TRP A 14 -13.94 15.76 -18.20
N GLY A 15 -13.03 16.70 -17.92
CA GLY A 15 -11.82 16.44 -17.12
C GLY A 15 -12.12 15.99 -15.69
N ILE A 16 -13.20 16.51 -15.09
CA ILE A 16 -13.63 16.16 -13.73
C ILE A 16 -14.34 14.78 -13.70
N ALA A 17 -15.08 14.41 -14.76
CA ALA A 17 -15.75 13.12 -14.83
C ALA A 17 -14.78 11.94 -15.02
N ALA A 18 -13.70 12.11 -15.80
CA ALA A 18 -12.66 11.10 -15.98
C ALA A 18 -11.79 10.89 -14.72
N ALA A 19 -11.65 11.90 -13.86
CA ALA A 19 -10.81 11.83 -12.67
C ALA A 19 -11.38 10.96 -11.53
N GLN A 20 -12.64 10.57 -11.57
CA GLN A 20 -13.28 9.89 -10.44
C GLN A 20 -13.37 8.36 -10.53
N GLU A 21 -13.21 7.76 -11.70
CA GLU A 21 -13.09 6.29 -11.82
C GLU A 21 -11.73 5.78 -11.36
N GLY A 22 -10.76 6.63 -11.37
CA GLY A 22 -9.34 6.35 -11.15
C GLY A 22 -8.89 6.07 -9.71
N GLY A 23 -9.75 6.04 -8.70
CA GLY A 23 -9.27 5.93 -7.32
C GLY A 23 -8.41 4.69 -7.08
N MET A 24 -8.94 3.50 -7.31
CA MET A 24 -8.17 2.27 -7.17
C MET A 24 -7.11 2.12 -8.28
N GLU A 25 -7.42 2.55 -9.50
CA GLU A 25 -6.45 2.54 -10.60
C GLU A 25 -5.28 3.49 -10.34
N ALA A 26 -5.54 4.68 -9.80
CA ALA A 26 -4.50 5.61 -9.39
C ALA A 26 -3.63 5.01 -8.28
N ILE A 27 -4.24 4.34 -7.29
CA ILE A 27 -3.52 3.64 -6.22
C ILE A 27 -2.63 2.54 -6.82
N MET A 28 -3.15 1.69 -7.70
CA MET A 28 -2.38 0.65 -8.38
C MET A 28 -1.19 1.24 -9.15
N LYS A 29 -1.42 2.28 -9.97
CA LYS A 29 -0.35 2.95 -10.74
C LYS A 29 0.71 3.57 -9.84
N MET A 30 0.32 4.18 -8.73
CA MET A 30 1.27 4.81 -7.78
C MET A 30 2.07 3.76 -7.01
N ALA A 31 1.42 2.66 -6.62
CA ALA A 31 2.02 1.54 -5.92
C ALA A 31 2.85 0.62 -6.85
N GLY A 32 2.66 0.71 -8.17
CA GLY A 32 3.31 -0.17 -9.12
C GLY A 32 2.69 -1.57 -9.21
N ALA A 33 1.42 -1.69 -8.87
CA ALA A 33 0.65 -2.92 -8.99
C ALA A 33 -0.14 -2.96 -10.31
N VAL A 34 -0.30 -4.13 -10.90
CA VAL A 34 -1.13 -4.33 -12.11
C VAL A 34 -2.57 -4.64 -11.74
N SER A 35 -2.80 -5.19 -10.54
CA SER A 35 -4.14 -5.47 -10.04
C SER A 35 -4.30 -5.13 -8.56
N ALA A 36 -5.55 -4.90 -8.13
CA ALA A 36 -5.85 -4.57 -6.75
C ALA A 36 -5.49 -5.71 -5.79
N GLU A 37 -5.56 -6.97 -6.23
CA GLU A 37 -5.21 -8.15 -5.45
C GLU A 37 -3.72 -8.22 -5.06
N GLU A 38 -2.86 -7.44 -5.74
CA GLU A 38 -1.42 -7.33 -5.44
C GLU A 38 -1.12 -6.31 -4.34
N LEU A 39 -2.09 -5.46 -3.99
CA LEU A 39 -1.93 -4.40 -3.01
C LEU A 39 -2.09 -4.93 -1.58
N ASP A 40 -1.46 -4.24 -0.66
CA ASP A 40 -1.68 -4.41 0.76
C ASP A 40 -2.69 -3.40 1.31
N SER A 41 -3.42 -3.80 2.34
CA SER A 41 -4.47 -3.00 2.98
C SER A 41 -3.97 -1.66 3.53
N TYR A 42 -2.77 -1.65 4.11
CA TYR A 42 -2.16 -0.43 4.66
C TYR A 42 -1.80 0.56 3.54
N GLU A 43 -1.22 0.08 2.44
CA GLU A 43 -0.86 0.92 1.30
C GLU A 43 -2.09 1.52 0.62
N VAL A 44 -3.15 0.71 0.47
CA VAL A 44 -4.45 1.17 -0.04
C VAL A 44 -5.03 2.24 0.87
N GLU A 45 -5.03 2.03 2.19
CA GLU A 45 -5.55 3.00 3.15
C GLU A 45 -4.76 4.32 3.09
N ARG A 46 -3.43 4.24 3.05
CA ARG A 46 -2.53 5.39 2.96
C ARG A 46 -2.73 6.20 1.68
N LEU A 47 -2.75 5.54 0.53
CA LEU A 47 -2.95 6.21 -0.75
C LEU A 47 -4.39 6.72 -0.93
N SER A 48 -5.38 6.01 -0.41
CA SER A 48 -6.78 6.50 -0.40
C SER A 48 -6.93 7.80 0.39
N ASP A 49 -6.20 7.95 1.50
CA ASP A 49 -6.19 9.19 2.26
C ASP A 49 -5.65 10.38 1.44
N PHE A 50 -4.60 10.16 0.64
CA PHE A 50 -4.09 11.21 -0.25
C PHE A 50 -4.98 11.49 -1.46
N LEU A 51 -5.78 10.53 -1.93
CA LEU A 51 -6.80 10.80 -2.95
C LEU A 51 -7.93 11.68 -2.40
N GLU A 52 -8.30 11.46 -1.15
CA GLU A 52 -9.32 12.27 -0.48
C GLU A 52 -8.79 13.63 -0.01
N HIS A 53 -7.50 13.69 0.35
CA HIS A 53 -6.80 14.87 0.86
C HIS A 53 -5.44 15.03 0.18
N PRO A 54 -5.40 15.54 -1.06
CA PRO A 54 -4.17 15.71 -1.81
C PRO A 54 -3.12 16.52 -1.03
N LEU A 55 -1.88 16.03 -1.07
CA LEU A 55 -0.76 16.65 -0.37
C LEU A 55 -0.43 18.01 -1.00
N LYS A 56 -0.54 19.11 -0.26
CA LYS A 56 -0.28 20.47 -0.73
C LYS A 56 1.23 20.71 -0.82
N ILE A 57 1.85 20.31 -1.92
CA ILE A 57 3.32 20.27 -2.08
C ILE A 57 4.02 21.63 -1.94
N ASN A 58 3.30 22.74 -2.15
CA ASN A 58 3.84 24.08 -1.96
C ASN A 58 3.80 24.55 -0.50
N LEU A 59 3.01 23.90 0.36
CA LEU A 59 2.73 24.39 1.73
C LEU A 59 3.38 23.52 2.81
N VAL A 60 3.57 22.24 2.53
CA VAL A 60 4.09 21.29 3.53
C VAL A 60 5.60 21.37 3.67
N SER A 61 6.09 20.96 4.84
CA SER A 61 7.52 20.86 5.14
C SER A 61 8.19 19.69 4.43
N SER A 62 9.52 19.72 4.31
CA SER A 62 10.30 18.60 3.78
C SER A 62 10.10 17.30 4.58
N SER A 63 9.94 17.41 5.90
CA SER A 63 9.63 16.27 6.77
C SER A 63 8.28 15.63 6.42
N ARG A 64 7.25 16.44 6.17
CA ARG A 64 5.92 15.96 5.75
C ARG A 64 5.94 15.35 4.36
N LEU A 65 6.70 15.93 3.41
CA LEU A 65 6.91 15.35 2.08
C LEU A 65 7.55 13.97 2.18
N SER A 66 8.65 13.84 2.94
CA SER A 66 9.35 12.57 3.13
C SER A 66 8.45 11.51 3.79
N SER A 67 7.76 11.86 4.87
CA SER A 67 6.89 10.93 5.60
C SER A 67 5.64 10.52 4.84
N SER A 68 5.29 11.21 3.74
CA SER A 68 4.18 10.79 2.87
C SER A 68 4.44 9.45 2.18
N GLY A 69 5.71 9.09 1.93
CA GLY A 69 6.10 7.91 1.15
C GLY A 69 5.74 8.01 -0.35
N LEU A 70 5.33 9.19 -0.84
CA LEU A 70 5.08 9.43 -2.26
C LEU A 70 6.37 9.69 -3.02
N PHE A 71 7.38 10.24 -2.36
CA PHE A 71 8.63 10.72 -2.93
C PHE A 71 9.83 9.97 -2.36
N THR A 72 10.90 9.89 -3.13
CA THR A 72 12.23 9.58 -2.61
C THR A 72 12.79 10.80 -1.86
N ARG A 73 13.75 10.61 -0.97
CA ARG A 73 14.43 11.74 -0.29
C ARG A 73 15.08 12.70 -1.27
N TYR A 74 15.65 12.16 -2.35
CA TYR A 74 16.21 12.96 -3.44
C TYR A 74 15.16 13.87 -4.09
N GLN A 75 13.98 13.32 -4.44
CA GLN A 75 12.88 14.10 -5.01
C GLN A 75 12.39 15.19 -4.04
N VAL A 76 12.31 14.88 -2.74
CA VAL A 76 11.95 15.89 -1.72
C VAL A 76 12.97 17.03 -1.71
N ALA A 77 14.26 16.73 -1.74
CA ALA A 77 15.30 17.75 -1.73
C ALA A 77 15.30 18.60 -3.01
N SER A 78 15.16 17.96 -4.18
CA SER A 78 15.04 18.66 -5.46
C SER A 78 13.84 19.59 -5.49
N LEU A 79 12.69 19.16 -4.96
CA LEU A 79 11.50 20.00 -4.85
C LEU A 79 11.71 21.18 -3.88
N MET A 80 12.37 20.94 -2.74
CA MET A 80 12.65 22.01 -1.77
C MET A 80 13.66 23.01 -2.31
N ASP A 81 14.69 22.57 -3.03
CA ASP A 81 15.65 23.44 -3.72
C ASP A 81 14.97 24.25 -4.84
N TYR A 82 14.14 23.60 -5.64
CA TYR A 82 13.32 24.27 -6.64
C TYR A 82 12.47 25.37 -6.03
N ARG A 83 11.73 25.07 -4.95
CA ARG A 83 10.91 26.06 -4.23
C ARG A 83 11.70 27.21 -3.64
N ALA A 84 12.94 26.94 -3.19
CA ALA A 84 13.81 27.99 -2.65
C ALA A 84 14.31 28.96 -3.73
N ARG A 85 14.53 28.47 -4.96
CA ARG A 85 15.07 29.27 -6.07
C ARG A 85 13.99 29.92 -6.93
N HIS A 86 12.90 29.21 -7.20
CA HIS A 86 11.88 29.60 -8.17
C HIS A 86 10.51 29.92 -7.55
N GLY A 87 10.34 29.63 -6.25
CA GLY A 87 9.06 29.80 -5.57
C GLY A 87 8.15 28.57 -5.71
N ASN A 88 6.85 28.81 -5.65
CA ASN A 88 5.84 27.74 -5.70
C ASN A 88 5.76 27.11 -7.09
N VAL A 89 5.57 25.79 -7.13
CA VAL A 89 5.27 25.03 -8.36
C VAL A 89 3.85 25.37 -8.81
N MET A 90 3.70 25.87 -10.03
CA MET A 90 2.42 26.37 -10.54
C MET A 90 1.71 25.41 -11.48
N SER A 91 2.42 24.41 -12.04
CA SER A 91 1.84 23.44 -12.97
C SER A 91 2.47 22.04 -12.82
N LEU A 92 1.76 21.01 -13.27
CA LEU A 92 2.30 19.65 -13.32
C LEU A 92 3.45 19.53 -14.34
N ALA A 93 3.44 20.32 -15.42
CA ALA A 93 4.54 20.38 -16.38
C ALA A 93 5.82 20.92 -15.74
N GLU A 94 5.69 21.97 -14.93
CA GLU A 94 6.77 22.53 -14.15
C GLU A 94 7.31 21.54 -13.11
N LEU A 95 6.42 20.83 -12.40
CA LEU A 95 6.80 19.76 -11.48
C LEU A 95 7.56 18.63 -12.19
N ALA A 96 7.19 18.30 -13.42
CA ALA A 96 7.87 17.28 -14.22
C ALA A 96 9.30 17.69 -14.63
N ALA A 97 9.59 19.00 -14.69
CA ALA A 97 10.91 19.54 -14.97
C ALA A 97 11.83 19.57 -13.72
N VAL A 98 11.29 19.40 -12.53
CA VAL A 98 12.09 19.29 -11.30
C VAL A 98 12.92 18.00 -11.37
N ASP A 99 14.19 18.11 -10.99
CA ASP A 99 15.13 17.00 -11.08
C ASP A 99 14.66 15.77 -10.29
N GLY A 100 14.74 14.60 -10.92
CA GLY A 100 14.26 13.32 -10.35
C GLY A 100 12.75 13.06 -10.44
N PHE A 101 11.94 13.98 -11.02
CA PHE A 101 10.49 13.77 -11.19
C PHE A 101 10.13 13.13 -12.54
N GLY A 102 10.26 13.87 -13.63
CA GLY A 102 9.87 13.40 -14.97
C GLY A 102 8.35 13.26 -15.18
N GLY A 103 7.92 13.30 -16.43
CA GLY A 103 6.50 13.31 -16.80
C GLY A 103 5.71 12.07 -16.35
N ASP A 104 6.30 10.88 -16.53
CA ASP A 104 5.64 9.61 -16.19
C ASP A 104 5.39 9.46 -14.68
N PHE A 105 6.30 9.93 -13.84
CA PHE A 105 6.10 9.92 -12.40
C PHE A 105 5.06 10.95 -11.99
N VAL A 106 5.14 12.17 -12.53
CA VAL A 106 4.18 13.24 -12.21
C VAL A 106 2.77 12.88 -12.66
N ALA A 107 2.59 12.20 -13.79
CA ALA A 107 1.28 11.71 -14.22
C ALA A 107 0.65 10.73 -13.20
N ARG A 108 1.45 9.84 -12.59
CA ARG A 108 0.99 8.93 -11.52
C ARG A 108 0.77 9.65 -10.20
N LEU A 109 1.55 10.68 -9.91
CA LEU A 109 1.51 11.46 -8.67
C LEU A 109 0.34 12.44 -8.64
N ALA A 110 -0.07 12.97 -9.79
CA ALA A 110 -1.04 14.06 -9.91
C ALA A 110 -2.32 13.90 -9.07
N PRO A 111 -2.95 12.72 -8.97
CA PRO A 111 -4.15 12.54 -8.14
C PRO A 111 -3.91 12.71 -6.63
N PHE A 112 -2.67 12.59 -6.16
CA PHE A 112 -2.30 12.55 -4.74
C PHE A 112 -1.72 13.87 -4.22
N VAL A 113 -1.54 14.87 -5.10
CA VAL A 113 -0.94 16.16 -4.74
C VAL A 113 -1.80 17.34 -5.17
N SER A 114 -1.65 18.45 -4.48
CA SER A 114 -2.25 19.73 -4.84
C SER A 114 -1.17 20.80 -4.98
N LEU A 115 -1.30 21.63 -6.01
CA LEU A 115 -0.43 22.78 -6.29
C LEU A 115 -0.93 24.06 -5.61
N GLU A 116 -1.90 23.97 -4.70
CA GLU A 116 -2.39 25.11 -3.98
C GLU A 116 -1.24 25.91 -3.36
N SER A 117 -1.27 27.23 -3.60
CA SER A 117 -0.36 28.22 -3.07
C SER A 117 -1.11 29.15 -2.15
N LEU A 118 -0.43 29.75 -1.18
CA LEU A 118 -1.02 30.72 -0.31
C LEU A 118 -1.15 32.04 -1.04
N SER A 119 -2.37 32.56 -1.17
CA SER A 119 -2.58 33.96 -1.50
C SER A 119 -2.14 34.84 -0.31
N LEU A 120 -1.40 35.88 -0.61
CA LEU A 120 -0.95 36.89 0.35
C LEU A 120 -2.10 37.32 1.27
N GLY A 121 -2.09 36.95 2.53
CA GLY A 121 -2.87 37.56 3.57
C GLY A 121 -3.65 36.72 4.57
N LEU A 122 -3.95 35.47 4.34
CA LEU A 122 -4.81 34.67 5.24
C LEU A 122 -4.23 33.28 5.52
N MET A 123 -3.34 33.20 6.51
CA MET A 123 -2.60 32.03 6.85
C MET A 123 -2.81 31.50 8.25
N LYS A 124 -3.90 30.82 8.42
CA LYS A 124 -3.95 29.77 9.45
C LYS A 124 -4.03 28.45 8.71
N GLU A 125 -3.03 27.58 8.89
CA GLU A 125 -3.20 26.17 8.47
C GLU A 125 -4.52 25.69 9.08
N PRO A 126 -5.48 25.21 8.26
CA PRO A 126 -6.74 24.74 8.80
C PRO A 126 -6.49 23.59 9.75
N VAL A 127 -7.11 23.62 10.89
CA VAL A 127 -7.19 22.45 11.77
C VAL A 127 -8.02 21.41 11.06
N ARG A 128 -7.52 20.20 10.95
CA ARG A 128 -8.21 19.06 10.35
C ARG A 128 -8.61 18.08 11.45
N ASN A 129 -9.88 17.77 11.50
CA ASN A 129 -10.45 16.73 12.34
C ASN A 129 -11.19 15.72 11.47
N ASP A 130 -10.80 14.45 11.56
CA ASP A 130 -11.48 13.34 10.89
C ASP A 130 -11.92 12.34 11.96
N LEU A 131 -13.20 12.00 11.98
CA LEU A 131 -13.77 10.95 12.81
C LEU A 131 -14.45 9.93 11.92
N ALA A 132 -14.02 8.68 11.99
CA ALA A 132 -14.66 7.56 11.31
C ALA A 132 -15.19 6.56 12.33
N VAL A 133 -16.45 6.19 12.17
CA VAL A 133 -17.11 5.16 12.96
C VAL A 133 -17.62 4.09 12.00
N ARG A 134 -17.31 2.84 12.26
CA ARG A 134 -17.78 1.71 11.46
C ARG A 134 -18.42 0.63 12.33
N GLY A 135 -19.38 -0.06 11.75
CA GLY A 135 -19.98 -1.28 12.29
C GLY A 135 -20.17 -2.30 11.19
N ALA A 136 -19.95 -3.56 11.49
CA ALA A 136 -20.21 -4.64 10.56
C ALA A 136 -20.78 -5.84 11.30
N PHE A 137 -21.71 -6.54 10.66
CA PHE A 137 -22.39 -7.69 11.19
C PHE A 137 -22.33 -8.84 10.20
N LYS A 138 -21.91 -10.02 10.65
CA LYS A 138 -21.86 -11.27 9.88
C LYS A 138 -22.87 -12.24 10.39
N MET A 139 -23.62 -12.83 9.46
CA MET A 139 -24.53 -13.94 9.67
C MET A 139 -23.98 -15.17 8.93
N ASN A 140 -23.55 -16.17 9.67
CA ASN A 140 -23.14 -17.49 9.20
C ASN A 140 -23.56 -18.52 10.28
N ASP A 141 -22.80 -19.60 10.53
CA ASP A 141 -23.06 -20.57 11.62
C ASP A 141 -23.07 -19.97 13.04
N GLY A 142 -22.70 -18.73 13.19
CA GLY A 142 -22.77 -17.93 14.40
C GLY A 142 -22.81 -16.46 14.00
N ASN A 143 -23.63 -15.68 14.68
CA ASN A 143 -23.68 -14.24 14.49
C ASN A 143 -22.47 -13.59 15.14
N ASP A 144 -21.77 -12.72 14.41
CA ASP A 144 -20.61 -11.99 14.91
C ASP A 144 -20.61 -10.55 14.38
N TRP A 145 -19.99 -9.66 15.12
CA TRP A 145 -19.95 -8.25 14.79
C TRP A 145 -18.56 -7.64 14.96
N ASN A 146 -18.28 -6.65 14.16
CA ASN A 146 -17.09 -5.81 14.23
C ASN A 146 -17.51 -4.37 14.47
N ALA A 147 -16.76 -3.63 15.26
CA ALA A 147 -16.95 -2.19 15.40
C ALA A 147 -15.60 -1.50 15.46
N GLY A 148 -15.49 -0.34 14.83
CA GLY A 148 -14.27 0.43 14.81
C GLY A 148 -14.52 1.92 14.93
N LEU A 149 -13.66 2.60 15.66
CA LEU A 149 -13.62 4.05 15.79
C LEU A 149 -12.21 4.53 15.46
N LYS A 150 -12.11 5.64 14.73
CA LYS A 150 -10.86 6.24 14.34
C LYS A 150 -11.00 7.75 14.38
N TYR A 151 -10.06 8.42 15.04
CA TYR A 151 -10.02 9.86 15.14
C TYR A 151 -8.64 10.39 14.74
N ARG A 152 -8.60 11.48 14.00
CA ARG A 152 -7.39 12.19 13.60
C ARG A 152 -7.56 13.69 13.85
N LEU A 153 -6.54 14.29 14.42
CA LEU A 153 -6.37 15.73 14.55
C LEU A 153 -5.03 16.14 13.92
N GLU A 154 -5.04 17.11 13.04
CA GLU A 154 -3.85 17.76 12.50
C GLU A 154 -3.98 19.29 12.64
N ALA A 155 -3.04 19.92 13.33
CA ALA A 155 -3.04 21.35 13.59
C ALA A 155 -1.62 21.89 13.77
N ARG A 156 -1.18 22.82 12.93
CA ARG A 156 0.06 23.60 13.11
C ARG A 156 1.32 22.77 13.44
N GLY A 157 1.52 21.66 12.74
CA GLY A 157 2.63 20.74 13.00
C GLY A 157 2.35 19.68 14.08
N PHE A 158 1.36 19.89 14.95
CA PHE A 158 0.85 18.88 15.86
C PHE A 158 -0.08 17.91 15.13
N SER A 159 -0.03 16.64 15.54
CA SER A 159 -0.90 15.62 15.00
C SER A 159 -1.14 14.52 16.03
N MET A 160 -2.38 14.05 16.06
CA MET A 160 -2.80 12.95 16.91
C MET A 160 -3.67 12.00 16.10
N SER A 161 -3.50 10.70 16.30
CA SER A 161 -4.42 9.69 15.81
C SER A 161 -4.74 8.68 16.90
N LEU A 162 -6.01 8.28 16.95
CA LEU A 162 -6.51 7.25 17.87
C LEU A 162 -7.37 6.29 17.06
N ALA A 163 -7.22 5.00 17.29
CA ALA A 163 -8.08 3.97 16.72
C ALA A 163 -8.39 2.91 17.76
N ALA A 164 -9.62 2.42 17.73
CA ALA A 164 -10.05 1.28 18.52
C ALA A 164 -10.91 0.38 17.62
N ASN A 165 -10.70 -0.91 17.67
CA ASN A 165 -11.40 -1.87 16.84
C ASN A 165 -11.73 -3.14 17.62
N ARG A 166 -12.98 -3.59 17.57
CA ARG A 166 -13.38 -4.93 17.94
C ARG A 166 -13.39 -5.79 16.69
N ALA A 167 -12.45 -6.69 16.58
CA ALA A 167 -12.38 -7.62 15.45
C ALA A 167 -13.46 -8.72 15.56
N TYR A 168 -13.81 -9.33 14.43
CA TYR A 168 -14.60 -10.54 14.42
C TYR A 168 -13.93 -11.65 15.24
N GLY A 169 -14.72 -12.50 15.90
CA GLY A 169 -14.23 -13.58 16.75
C GLY A 169 -13.75 -13.14 18.13
N SER A 170 -13.82 -11.84 18.46
CA SER A 170 -13.43 -11.34 19.77
C SER A 170 -14.44 -11.68 20.84
N ALA A 171 -13.99 -12.14 22.00
CA ALA A 171 -14.86 -12.38 23.14
C ALA A 171 -15.34 -11.05 23.76
N GLY A 172 -16.64 -10.95 24.01
CA GLY A 172 -17.25 -9.78 24.64
C GLY A 172 -17.35 -8.55 23.71
N SER A 173 -17.65 -7.39 24.31
CA SER A 173 -17.89 -6.12 23.61
C SER A 173 -16.69 -5.16 23.60
N LYS A 174 -15.61 -5.48 24.33
CA LYS A 174 -14.43 -4.61 24.43
C LYS A 174 -13.65 -4.62 23.12
N PRO A 175 -13.03 -3.48 22.71
CA PRO A 175 -12.09 -3.47 21.60
C PRO A 175 -10.98 -4.51 21.79
N SER A 176 -10.63 -5.20 20.72
CA SER A 176 -9.52 -6.16 20.67
C SER A 176 -8.20 -5.53 20.29
N ASP A 177 -8.26 -4.43 19.53
CA ASP A 177 -7.11 -3.73 18.99
C ASP A 177 -7.20 -2.24 19.30
N TYR A 178 -6.05 -1.65 19.62
CA TYR A 178 -5.90 -0.24 19.88
C TYR A 178 -4.69 0.29 19.11
N ALA A 179 -4.79 1.48 18.58
CA ALA A 179 -3.68 2.20 18.01
C ALA A 179 -3.76 3.68 18.42
N GLY A 180 -2.62 4.27 18.73
CA GLY A 180 -2.56 5.68 19.08
C GLY A 180 -1.21 6.26 18.76
N SER A 181 -1.19 7.44 18.16
CA SER A 181 0.05 8.18 17.90
C SER A 181 -0.13 9.67 18.13
N VAL A 182 0.94 10.28 18.63
CA VAL A 182 1.09 11.72 18.75
C VAL A 182 2.38 12.10 18.05
N GLY A 183 2.35 13.18 17.28
CA GLY A 183 3.51 13.67 16.56
C GLY A 183 3.58 15.17 16.52
N TYR A 184 4.80 15.69 16.46
CA TYR A 184 5.05 17.11 16.26
C TYR A 184 6.15 17.31 15.23
N ASP A 185 5.83 18.04 14.16
CA ASP A 185 6.76 18.48 13.13
C ASP A 185 7.25 19.89 13.47
N PHE A 186 8.57 20.05 13.71
CA PHE A 186 9.17 21.34 14.06
C PHE A 186 9.16 22.27 12.84
N ARG A 187 8.79 23.54 13.05
CA ARG A 187 8.72 24.53 11.96
C ARG A 187 10.05 25.18 11.63
N LYS A 188 10.85 25.45 12.66
CA LYS A 188 12.14 26.17 12.53
C LYS A 188 13.31 25.23 12.25
N VAL A 189 13.26 24.02 12.76
CA VAL A 189 14.26 22.98 12.58
C VAL A 189 13.64 21.88 11.72
N ARG A 190 14.37 21.36 10.75
CA ARG A 190 13.93 20.20 9.97
C ARG A 190 13.92 18.98 10.88
N GLY A 191 12.78 18.65 11.47
CA GLY A 191 12.71 17.53 12.39
C GLY A 191 11.30 17.24 12.87
N LYS A 192 11.14 16.09 13.51
CA LYS A 192 9.88 15.64 14.10
C LYS A 192 10.12 14.69 15.27
N VAL A 193 9.12 14.60 16.13
CA VAL A 193 9.05 13.61 17.22
C VAL A 193 7.72 12.87 17.12
N LEU A 194 7.76 11.57 17.33
CA LEU A 194 6.60 10.67 17.31
C LEU A 194 6.55 9.87 18.59
N LEU A 195 5.37 9.73 19.16
CA LEU A 195 5.08 8.90 20.34
C LEU A 195 3.88 8.00 20.06
N GLY A 196 3.90 6.79 20.58
CA GLY A 196 2.86 5.79 20.36
C GLY A 196 3.14 4.92 19.14
N ASP A 197 2.15 4.76 18.24
CA ASP A 197 2.26 3.89 17.08
C ASP A 197 2.80 4.63 15.85
N PHE A 198 3.91 4.16 15.30
CA PHE A 198 4.57 4.77 14.14
C PHE A 198 5.16 3.72 13.20
N ASN A 199 5.53 4.17 12.00
CA ASN A 199 6.27 3.37 11.05
C ASN A 199 7.68 3.93 10.90
N ALA A 200 8.65 3.02 10.74
CA ALA A 200 10.04 3.31 10.43
C ALA A 200 10.43 2.52 9.17
N ARG A 201 10.86 3.22 8.12
CA ARG A 201 11.16 2.63 6.81
C ARG A 201 12.44 3.24 6.27
N PHE A 202 13.50 2.46 6.31
CA PHE A 202 14.84 2.88 5.88
C PHE A 202 15.40 1.91 4.84
N GLY A 203 16.28 2.41 3.97
CA GLY A 203 16.93 1.64 2.93
C GLY A 203 15.96 1.00 1.95
N GLN A 204 16.30 -0.19 1.50
CA GLN A 204 15.43 -1.09 0.73
C GLN A 204 14.72 -2.11 1.64
N GLY A 205 14.87 -1.97 2.96
CA GLY A 205 14.14 -2.69 3.99
C GLY A 205 14.74 -4.02 4.39
N LEU A 206 16.06 -4.16 4.39
CA LEU A 206 16.73 -5.35 4.90
C LEU A 206 16.86 -5.34 6.43
N VAL A 207 16.91 -4.15 7.06
CA VAL A 207 17.07 -4.02 8.52
C VAL A 207 15.80 -3.49 9.18
N LEU A 208 15.30 -2.32 8.75
CA LEU A 208 14.16 -1.71 9.43
C LEU A 208 13.12 -1.21 8.42
N TRP A 209 12.09 -2.01 8.27
CA TRP A 209 10.93 -1.70 7.45
C TRP A 209 9.69 -2.32 8.07
N ASN A 210 8.86 -1.54 8.71
CA ASN A 210 7.59 -2.01 9.24
C ASN A 210 6.40 -1.47 8.44
N GLY A 211 5.26 -2.14 8.60
CA GLY A 211 4.07 -1.93 7.78
C GLY A 211 4.10 -2.79 6.52
N ALA A 212 3.14 -2.56 5.65
CA ALA A 212 2.90 -3.41 4.50
C ALA A 212 3.99 -3.37 3.44
N PHE A 213 4.14 -4.50 2.79
CA PHE A 213 4.94 -4.67 1.59
C PHE A 213 4.04 -4.83 0.37
N ILE A 214 4.40 -4.17 -0.74
CA ILE A 214 3.95 -4.63 -2.05
C ILE A 214 4.80 -5.87 -2.35
N THR A 215 4.16 -7.03 -2.37
CA THR A 215 4.85 -8.31 -2.56
C THR A 215 5.05 -8.66 -4.03
N SER A 216 4.41 -7.92 -4.93
CA SER A 216 4.44 -8.19 -6.37
C SER A 216 5.52 -7.35 -7.06
N LEU A 217 6.39 -8.00 -7.80
CA LEU A 217 7.37 -7.40 -8.71
C LEU A 217 6.81 -7.33 -10.15
N SER A 218 5.53 -6.98 -10.29
CA SER A 218 4.82 -7.02 -11.58
C SER A 218 5.15 -5.85 -12.49
N THR A 219 5.59 -4.72 -11.95
CA THR A 219 5.96 -3.55 -12.74
C THR A 219 7.31 -2.97 -12.32
N PRO A 220 8.05 -2.31 -13.22
CA PRO A 220 9.34 -1.67 -12.88
C PRO A 220 9.27 -0.72 -11.70
N SER A 221 8.14 -0.03 -11.50
CA SER A 221 7.98 0.93 -10.40
C SER A 221 7.84 0.30 -9.01
N ALA A 222 7.59 -1.01 -8.92
CA ALA A 222 7.53 -1.75 -7.66
C ALA A 222 8.90 -2.25 -7.18
N PHE A 223 9.93 -2.21 -8.02
CA PHE A 223 11.24 -2.79 -7.72
C PHE A 223 12.02 -1.97 -6.69
N MET A 224 12.02 -0.63 -6.82
CA MET A 224 12.69 0.26 -5.87
C MET A 224 11.73 0.71 -4.78
N LYS A 225 12.02 0.37 -3.53
CA LYS A 225 11.26 0.89 -2.39
C LYS A 225 11.61 2.35 -2.12
N LYS A 226 10.61 3.12 -1.68
CA LYS A 226 10.77 4.53 -1.30
C LYS A 226 10.79 4.65 0.22
N PRO A 227 11.95 4.78 0.86
CA PRO A 227 12.05 4.90 2.30
C PRO A 227 11.40 6.22 2.76
N SER A 228 10.33 6.12 3.56
CA SER A 228 9.60 7.27 4.10
C SER A 228 10.21 7.82 5.40
N GLY A 229 11.27 7.18 5.91
CA GLY A 229 11.81 7.48 7.22
C GLY A 229 10.79 7.17 8.31
N LEU A 230 10.65 8.07 9.27
CA LEU A 230 9.65 7.96 10.33
C LEU A 230 8.31 8.53 9.84
N SER A 231 7.22 7.81 10.07
CA SER A 231 5.87 8.27 9.77
C SER A 231 4.87 7.75 10.81
N ARG A 232 3.77 8.49 11.00
CA ARG A 232 2.70 8.07 11.92
C ARG A 232 1.98 6.85 11.39
N SER A 233 1.56 5.97 12.29
CA SER A 233 0.63 4.90 11.94
C SER A 233 -0.80 5.42 11.96
N TRP A 234 -1.60 4.93 11.01
CA TRP A 234 -2.97 5.39 10.81
C TRP A 234 -3.94 4.21 10.64
N SER A 235 -3.54 2.99 10.89
CA SER A 235 -4.40 1.82 10.70
C SER A 235 -5.37 1.57 11.86
N TYR A 236 -6.53 0.96 11.59
CA TYR A 236 -7.44 0.44 12.63
C TYR A 236 -6.80 -0.69 13.44
N THR A 237 -5.87 -1.42 12.84
CA THR A 237 -5.15 -2.51 13.49
C THR A 237 -3.71 -2.07 13.70
N GLY A 238 -3.28 -1.91 14.94
CA GLY A 238 -1.90 -1.52 15.25
C GLY A 238 -0.84 -2.60 14.97
N GLY A 239 -1.23 -3.75 14.39
CA GLY A 239 -0.38 -4.95 14.32
C GLY A 239 0.89 -4.84 13.48
N ALA A 240 0.95 -3.90 12.53
CA ALA A 240 2.13 -3.69 11.70
C ALA A 240 2.97 -2.47 12.12
N ALA A 241 2.49 -1.66 13.06
CA ALA A 241 3.17 -0.48 13.55
C ALA A 241 4.11 -0.82 14.72
N LEU A 242 5.20 -0.06 14.85
CA LEU A 242 6.04 -0.04 16.04
C LEU A 242 5.37 0.83 17.09
N THR A 243 5.44 0.43 18.36
CA THR A 243 4.93 1.21 19.50
C THR A 243 6.10 1.69 20.34
N GLY A 244 6.20 3.00 20.60
CA GLY A 244 7.31 3.57 21.37
C GLY A 244 7.50 5.06 21.10
N ALA A 245 8.75 5.49 20.98
CA ALA A 245 9.16 6.85 20.68
C ALA A 245 10.13 6.89 19.49
N ALA A 246 10.03 7.91 18.66
CA ALA A 246 10.97 8.12 17.58
C ALA A 246 11.18 9.62 17.32
N ALA A 247 12.38 9.98 16.89
CA ALA A 247 12.75 11.35 16.55
C ALA A 247 13.56 11.39 15.26
N GLU A 248 13.41 12.45 14.48
CA GLU A 248 14.19 12.71 13.27
C GLU A 248 14.61 14.18 13.25
N VAL A 249 15.86 14.44 12.88
CA VAL A 249 16.38 15.78 12.69
C VAL A 249 17.25 15.84 11.45
N GLY A 250 17.09 16.91 10.66
CA GLY A 250 17.85 17.16 9.43
C GLY A 250 18.78 18.37 9.58
N VAL A 251 20.07 18.19 9.27
CA VAL A 251 21.09 19.23 9.31
C VAL A 251 21.95 19.11 8.05
N GLU A 252 22.04 20.17 7.26
CA GLU A 252 22.99 20.32 6.13
C GLU A 252 23.13 19.09 5.20
N GLY A 253 21.99 18.53 4.76
CA GLY A 253 21.99 17.34 3.88
C GLY A 253 22.01 16.01 4.62
N PHE A 254 22.32 16.00 5.92
CA PHE A 254 22.18 14.83 6.77
C PHE A 254 20.77 14.74 7.39
N THR A 255 20.31 13.52 7.60
CA THR A 255 19.10 13.24 8.39
C THR A 255 19.45 12.15 9.40
N PHE A 256 19.26 12.47 10.67
CA PHE A 256 19.48 11.57 11.80
C PHE A 256 18.11 11.13 12.31
N SER A 257 17.89 9.83 12.43
CA SER A 257 16.67 9.25 12.99
C SER A 257 17.03 8.30 14.12
N ALA A 258 16.30 8.40 15.22
CA ALA A 258 16.41 7.51 16.36
C ALA A 258 15.05 6.90 16.69
N VAL A 259 15.04 5.62 17.02
CA VAL A 259 13.85 4.83 17.35
C VAL A 259 14.09 4.09 18.64
N LEU A 260 13.12 4.13 19.53
CA LEU A 260 13.04 3.26 20.69
C LEU A 260 11.64 2.66 20.73
N ALA A 261 11.51 1.44 20.26
CA ALA A 261 10.23 0.74 20.19
C ALA A 261 10.19 -0.43 21.17
N ALA A 262 8.99 -0.86 21.50
CA ALA A 262 8.71 -2.01 22.34
C ALA A 262 7.76 -3.00 21.63
N PRO A 263 8.25 -3.78 20.64
CA PRO A 263 7.46 -4.81 19.99
C PRO A 263 6.84 -5.76 21.01
N GLY A 264 5.57 -6.13 20.79
CA GLY A 264 4.83 -7.01 21.70
C GLY A 264 4.23 -6.34 22.94
N VAL A 265 4.48 -5.05 23.18
CA VAL A 265 3.97 -4.33 24.37
C VAL A 265 2.44 -4.32 24.45
N LYS A 266 1.73 -4.31 23.34
CA LYS A 266 0.25 -4.35 23.29
C LYS A 266 -0.31 -5.69 23.79
N ASP A 267 0.44 -6.76 23.63
CA ASP A 267 0.09 -8.10 24.10
C ASP A 267 0.74 -8.44 25.46
N ALA A 268 1.42 -7.49 26.10
CA ALA A 268 2.19 -7.72 27.33
C ALA A 268 1.36 -8.36 28.46
N ALA A 269 0.08 -8.00 28.57
CA ALA A 269 -0.82 -8.58 29.57
C ALA A 269 -1.11 -10.08 29.33
N ARG A 270 -1.03 -10.56 28.09
CA ARG A 270 -1.28 -11.95 27.70
C ARG A 270 0.02 -12.74 27.50
N ARG A 271 1.06 -12.08 27.01
CA ARG A 271 2.34 -12.66 26.60
C ARG A 271 3.51 -11.74 26.97
N PRO A 272 3.81 -11.58 28.27
CA PRO A 272 4.89 -10.69 28.72
C PRO A 272 6.28 -11.12 28.21
N ASP A 273 6.45 -12.40 27.93
CA ASP A 273 7.67 -13.01 27.36
C ASP A 273 7.95 -12.55 25.91
N LYS A 274 6.97 -11.99 25.23
CA LYS A 274 7.10 -11.47 23.85
C LYS A 274 7.46 -10.00 23.77
N VAL A 275 7.46 -9.27 24.88
CA VAL A 275 7.85 -7.87 24.89
C VAL A 275 9.36 -7.77 24.71
N ARG A 276 9.77 -6.96 23.74
CA ARG A 276 11.17 -6.70 23.44
C ARG A 276 11.42 -5.20 23.43
N LEU A 277 12.63 -4.79 23.70
CA LEU A 277 13.08 -3.43 23.48
C LEU A 277 13.84 -3.40 22.15
N MET A 278 13.50 -2.47 21.28
CA MET A 278 14.11 -2.34 19.96
C MET A 278 14.64 -0.92 19.76
N PRO A 279 15.89 -0.65 20.18
CA PRO A 279 16.60 0.54 19.75
C PRO A 279 17.02 0.43 18.29
N ALA A 280 16.86 1.52 17.53
CA ALA A 280 17.37 1.62 16.18
C ALA A 280 17.76 3.06 15.84
N ALA A 281 18.69 3.21 14.91
CA ALA A 281 19.14 4.49 14.40
C ALA A 281 19.37 4.43 12.89
N ASN A 282 19.13 5.55 12.21
CA ASN A 282 19.48 5.72 10.81
C ASN A 282 20.15 7.08 10.62
N ILE A 283 21.23 7.09 9.85
CA ILE A 283 21.91 8.30 9.37
C ILE A 283 21.86 8.26 7.86
N ALA A 284 21.23 9.25 7.25
CA ALA A 284 21.16 9.38 5.80
C ALA A 284 21.80 10.68 5.36
N TRP A 285 22.61 10.59 4.31
CA TRP A 285 23.25 11.72 3.65
C TRP A 285 22.70 11.87 2.23
N LEU A 286 22.20 13.06 1.94
CA LEU A 286 21.75 13.44 0.63
C LEU A 286 22.91 13.97 -0.19
N CYS A 287 23.22 13.35 -1.32
CA CYS A 287 24.24 13.77 -2.27
C CYS A 287 23.62 14.27 -3.59
N ARG A 288 24.44 14.74 -4.52
CA ARG A 288 24.01 15.48 -5.72
C ARG A 288 22.93 14.77 -6.57
N HIS A 289 22.96 13.44 -6.66
CA HIS A 289 22.04 12.66 -7.51
C HIS A 289 21.33 11.54 -6.77
N GLY A 290 21.38 11.54 -5.44
CA GLY A 290 20.79 10.45 -4.66
C GLY A 290 21.04 10.57 -3.17
N GLN A 291 21.03 9.43 -2.51
CA GLN A 291 21.29 9.33 -1.08
C GLN A 291 22.11 8.09 -0.75
N VAL A 292 22.80 8.17 0.38
CA VAL A 292 23.44 7.03 1.05
C VAL A 292 22.95 7.02 2.49
N SER A 293 22.65 5.86 3.08
CA SER A 293 22.31 5.80 4.49
C SER A 293 22.87 4.56 5.17
N VAL A 294 22.97 4.64 6.49
CA VAL A 294 23.33 3.53 7.37
C VAL A 294 22.22 3.36 8.39
N THR A 295 21.76 2.14 8.55
CA THR A 295 20.74 1.78 9.55
C THR A 295 21.30 0.73 10.50
N HIS A 296 21.14 0.93 11.80
CA HIS A 296 21.46 -0.05 12.83
C HIS A 296 20.23 -0.34 13.67
N MET A 297 20.00 -1.61 14.01
CA MET A 297 18.89 -2.03 14.86
C MET A 297 19.29 -3.23 15.70
N ALA A 298 18.81 -3.28 16.93
CA ALA A 298 18.90 -4.45 17.79
C ALA A 298 17.55 -4.73 18.46
N GLU A 299 17.25 -6.00 18.69
CA GLU A 299 16.16 -6.41 19.58
C GLU A 299 16.75 -6.96 20.87
N ILE A 300 16.24 -6.50 22.00
CA ILE A 300 16.66 -6.90 23.33
C ILE A 300 15.46 -7.57 24.01
N SER A 301 15.62 -8.83 24.39
CA SER A 301 14.61 -9.58 25.15
C SER A 301 15.16 -9.92 26.54
N GLY A 302 14.30 -9.72 27.55
CA GLY A 302 14.56 -10.22 28.91
C GLY A 302 13.75 -11.50 29.13
N PHE A 303 14.34 -12.53 29.70
CA PHE A 303 13.62 -13.70 30.16
C PHE A 303 14.00 -14.02 31.62
N ARG A 304 13.05 -14.53 32.39
CA ARG A 304 13.29 -15.00 33.76
C ARG A 304 14.00 -16.34 33.70
N ALA A 305 15.22 -16.38 34.25
CA ALA A 305 15.93 -17.61 34.57
C ALA A 305 15.87 -17.86 36.09
N ASN A 306 16.28 -19.02 36.53
CA ASN A 306 16.28 -19.39 37.95
C ASN A 306 17.09 -18.40 38.84
N ASP A 307 18.08 -17.73 38.26
CA ASP A 307 18.99 -16.82 38.93
C ASP A 307 18.69 -15.32 38.68
N GLY A 308 17.50 -14.98 38.13
CA GLY A 308 17.11 -13.60 37.85
C GLY A 308 16.68 -13.33 36.42
N VAL A 309 16.73 -12.07 36.01
CA VAL A 309 16.41 -11.66 34.63
C VAL A 309 17.67 -11.70 33.78
N GLN A 310 17.72 -12.60 32.81
CA GLN A 310 18.80 -12.64 31.82
C GLN A 310 18.39 -11.86 30.56
N THR A 311 19.33 -11.10 30.00
CA THR A 311 19.13 -10.33 28.76
C THR A 311 19.73 -11.08 27.58
N ARG A 312 18.99 -11.21 26.51
CA ARG A 312 19.45 -11.77 25.24
C ARG A 312 19.21 -10.77 24.11
N ILE A 313 20.12 -10.72 23.16
CA ILE A 313 19.98 -9.96 21.91
C ILE A 313 19.73 -10.97 20.78
N PRO A 314 18.46 -11.28 20.44
CA PRO A 314 18.14 -12.26 19.43
C PRO A 314 18.36 -11.74 18.00
N VAL A 315 18.35 -10.43 17.79
CA VAL A 315 18.54 -9.79 16.49
C VAL A 315 19.42 -8.56 16.67
N MET A 316 20.44 -8.43 15.84
CA MET A 316 21.26 -7.22 15.76
C MET A 316 21.78 -7.10 14.33
N LYS A 317 21.29 -6.09 13.59
CA LYS A 317 21.61 -5.89 12.18
C LYS A 317 22.09 -4.47 11.91
N THR A 318 23.02 -4.35 10.97
CA THR A 318 23.49 -3.07 10.45
C THR A 318 23.45 -3.12 8.93
N SER A 319 22.86 -2.13 8.28
CA SER A 319 22.93 -2.02 6.82
C SER A 319 23.50 -0.70 6.35
N ALA A 320 24.04 -0.73 5.15
CA ALA A 320 24.34 0.44 4.34
C ALA A 320 23.50 0.35 3.06
N ASP A 321 22.81 1.43 2.71
CA ASP A 321 22.03 1.55 1.48
C ASP A 321 22.43 2.77 0.67
N ALA A 322 22.23 2.67 -0.65
CA ALA A 322 22.43 3.76 -1.58
C ALA A 322 21.34 3.74 -2.66
N SER A 323 20.91 4.92 -3.09
CA SER A 323 20.03 5.08 -4.24
C SER A 323 20.40 6.34 -5.02
N PHE A 324 20.58 6.20 -6.33
CA PHE A 324 20.99 7.28 -7.23
C PHE A 324 20.06 7.34 -8.44
N CYS A 325 19.77 8.55 -8.90
CA CYS A 325 19.09 8.81 -10.16
C CYS A 325 20.03 9.61 -11.07
N VAL A 326 20.59 8.96 -12.08
CA VAL A 326 21.54 9.58 -13.01
C VAL A 326 21.00 9.46 -14.42
N ARG A 327 20.74 10.59 -15.09
CA ARG A 327 20.20 10.64 -16.46
C ARG A 327 18.97 9.75 -16.68
N GLY A 328 18.08 9.66 -15.68
CA GLY A 328 16.86 8.87 -15.76
C GLY A 328 17.04 7.37 -15.47
N VAL A 329 18.25 6.94 -15.13
CA VAL A 329 18.53 5.59 -14.62
C VAL A 329 18.56 5.64 -13.10
N ASN A 330 17.70 4.86 -12.43
CA ASN A 330 17.75 4.65 -11.00
C ASN A 330 18.59 3.41 -10.70
N ILE A 331 19.58 3.57 -9.82
CA ILE A 331 20.43 2.47 -9.33
C ILE A 331 20.31 2.50 -7.81
N TYR A 332 20.05 1.36 -7.20
CA TYR A 332 19.85 1.27 -5.76
C TYR A 332 20.33 -0.08 -5.23
N GLY A 333 20.65 -0.09 -3.95
CA GLY A 333 21.03 -1.32 -3.27
C GLY A 333 21.10 -1.12 -1.77
N GLU A 334 21.09 -2.24 -1.05
CA GLU A 334 21.31 -2.31 0.38
C GLU A 334 22.09 -3.59 0.69
N ALA A 335 23.10 -3.48 1.57
CA ALA A 335 23.79 -4.61 2.16
C ALA A 335 23.63 -4.55 3.68
N ALA A 336 23.19 -5.64 4.28
CA ALA A 336 22.95 -5.75 5.70
C ALA A 336 23.79 -6.88 6.31
N TYR A 337 24.44 -6.62 7.44
CA TYR A 337 25.15 -7.60 8.22
C TYR A 337 24.36 -7.96 9.48
N ASP A 338 24.09 -9.25 9.66
CA ASP A 338 23.51 -9.78 10.89
C ASP A 338 24.64 -10.19 11.85
N TRP A 339 24.72 -9.51 12.98
CA TRP A 339 25.76 -9.73 13.99
C TRP A 339 25.54 -11.01 14.80
N VAL A 340 24.31 -11.54 14.82
CA VAL A 340 23.95 -12.76 15.56
C VAL A 340 24.20 -13.99 14.69
N GLU A 341 23.64 -13.99 13.49
CA GLU A 341 23.76 -15.10 12.55
C GLU A 341 25.07 -15.04 11.73
N ARG A 342 25.79 -13.90 11.77
CA ARG A 342 27.07 -13.67 11.08
C ARG A 342 27.00 -13.85 9.56
N ASN A 343 25.93 -13.43 8.97
CA ASN A 343 25.71 -13.48 7.54
C ASN A 343 25.50 -12.07 6.94
N VAL A 344 25.53 -11.98 5.62
CA VAL A 344 25.33 -10.75 4.85
C VAL A 344 24.16 -10.94 3.89
N ASP A 345 23.13 -10.11 4.04
CA ASP A 345 22.05 -9.97 3.08
C ASP A 345 22.37 -8.85 2.10
N VAL A 346 22.18 -9.08 0.80
CA VAL A 346 22.43 -8.07 -0.25
C VAL A 346 21.26 -8.00 -1.21
N LEU A 347 20.87 -6.79 -1.54
CA LEU A 347 19.90 -6.48 -2.58
C LEU A 347 20.45 -5.38 -3.45
N ALA A 348 20.39 -5.53 -4.78
CA ALA A 348 20.77 -4.51 -5.74
C ALA A 348 19.83 -4.51 -6.95
N GLY A 349 19.47 -3.34 -7.43
CA GLY A 349 18.56 -3.21 -8.56
C GLY A 349 18.76 -1.92 -9.35
N THR A 350 18.13 -1.91 -10.50
CA THR A 350 18.09 -0.76 -11.40
C THR A 350 16.73 -0.67 -12.08
N ASP A 351 16.29 0.53 -12.37
CA ASP A 351 15.19 0.79 -13.29
C ASP A 351 15.50 1.97 -14.18
N PHE A 352 15.11 1.89 -15.44
CA PHE A 352 15.38 2.92 -16.43
C PHE A 352 14.35 2.93 -17.56
N LYS A 353 14.28 4.05 -18.25
CA LYS A 353 13.45 4.22 -19.44
C LYS A 353 14.25 3.81 -20.67
N ALA A 354 13.76 2.80 -21.41
CA ALA A 354 14.34 2.33 -22.66
C ALA A 354 13.49 2.85 -23.83
N GLY A 355 13.91 3.97 -24.44
CA GLY A 355 13.11 4.66 -25.46
C GLY A 355 11.98 5.53 -24.86
N GLU A 356 10.96 5.85 -25.65
CA GLU A 356 9.89 6.79 -25.23
C GLU A 356 8.84 6.15 -24.32
N ASP A 357 8.48 4.88 -24.56
CA ASP A 357 7.32 4.24 -23.96
C ASP A 357 7.64 3.02 -23.09
N VAL A 358 8.87 2.53 -23.09
CA VAL A 358 9.25 1.31 -22.38
C VAL A 358 10.08 1.64 -21.14
N ARG A 359 9.69 1.09 -20.00
CA ARG A 359 10.48 1.11 -18.76
C ARG A 359 10.85 -0.31 -18.38
N LEU A 360 12.12 -0.51 -18.00
CA LEU A 360 12.68 -1.80 -17.61
C LEU A 360 13.22 -1.72 -16.18
N ALA A 361 13.15 -2.82 -15.45
CA ALA A 361 13.79 -2.96 -14.15
C ALA A 361 14.39 -4.36 -13.96
N ALA A 362 15.47 -4.40 -13.19
CA ALA A 362 16.12 -5.63 -12.74
C ALA A 362 16.45 -5.55 -11.26
N LEU A 363 16.36 -6.69 -10.56
CA LEU A 363 16.63 -6.82 -9.13
C LEU A 363 17.36 -8.14 -8.87
N CYS A 364 18.45 -8.08 -8.10
CA CYS A 364 19.15 -9.23 -7.56
C CYS A 364 19.02 -9.25 -6.05
N ARG A 365 18.85 -10.44 -5.46
CA ARG A 365 18.70 -10.68 -4.02
C ARG A 365 19.60 -11.83 -3.62
N TYR A 366 20.39 -11.61 -2.58
CA TYR A 366 21.26 -12.61 -1.98
C TYR A 366 21.03 -12.59 -0.48
N PHE A 367 20.24 -13.54 0.02
CA PHE A 367 19.91 -13.72 1.44
C PHE A 367 20.28 -15.17 1.78
N PRO A 368 21.46 -15.44 2.35
CA PRO A 368 22.06 -16.78 2.44
C PRO A 368 21.19 -17.82 3.14
N ASP A 369 20.41 -17.38 4.15
CA ASP A 369 19.55 -18.28 4.94
C ASP A 369 18.11 -18.35 4.43
N GLU A 370 17.73 -17.47 3.49
CA GLU A 370 16.37 -17.37 3.02
C GLU A 370 16.23 -17.70 1.53
N LEU A 371 16.90 -16.93 0.67
CA LEU A 371 16.77 -17.07 -0.78
C LEU A 371 17.88 -16.38 -1.58
N TYR A 372 18.14 -16.88 -2.78
CA TYR A 372 18.83 -16.19 -3.87
C TYR A 372 17.82 -15.94 -4.99
N GLY A 373 17.73 -14.73 -5.47
CA GLY A 373 16.70 -14.42 -6.47
C GLY A 373 17.08 -13.32 -7.44
N THR A 374 16.54 -13.43 -8.64
CA THR A 374 16.60 -12.39 -9.67
C THR A 374 15.20 -12.12 -10.17
N ALA A 375 14.88 -10.84 -10.36
CA ALA A 375 13.62 -10.43 -10.94
C ALA A 375 13.85 -9.45 -12.09
N PHE A 376 12.99 -9.53 -13.07
CA PHE A 376 12.97 -8.70 -14.27
C PHE A 376 11.55 -8.20 -14.52
N SER A 377 11.38 -6.95 -14.89
CA SER A 377 10.08 -6.45 -15.32
C SER A 377 10.23 -5.38 -16.40
N GLY A 378 9.28 -5.36 -17.31
CA GLY A 378 9.11 -4.33 -18.30
C GLY A 378 7.68 -3.83 -18.35
N ALA A 379 7.51 -2.54 -18.60
CA ALA A 379 6.20 -1.90 -18.76
C ALA A 379 6.19 -0.98 -19.97
N SER A 380 5.09 -0.99 -20.71
CA SER A 380 4.78 -0.11 -21.81
C SER A 380 3.35 0.41 -21.69
N ARG A 381 2.90 1.23 -22.64
CA ARG A 381 1.49 1.66 -22.69
C ARG A 381 0.52 0.50 -22.92
N SER A 382 0.95 -0.52 -23.65
CA SER A 382 0.10 -1.67 -24.04
C SER A 382 0.16 -2.84 -23.06
N GLY A 383 1.07 -2.83 -22.10
CA GLY A 383 1.13 -3.92 -21.12
C GLY A 383 2.41 -3.97 -20.30
N THR A 384 2.48 -5.02 -19.47
CA THR A 384 3.63 -5.29 -18.61
C THR A 384 4.04 -6.75 -18.73
N PHE A 385 5.30 -7.03 -18.48
CA PHE A 385 5.77 -8.39 -18.24
C PHE A 385 6.66 -8.42 -17.01
N SER A 386 6.70 -9.54 -16.31
CA SER A 386 7.61 -9.75 -15.19
C SER A 386 8.02 -11.21 -15.08
N VAL A 387 9.23 -11.44 -14.60
CA VAL A 387 9.76 -12.74 -14.24
C VAL A 387 10.48 -12.61 -12.91
N ASP A 388 10.21 -13.51 -11.97
CA ASP A 388 10.87 -13.61 -10.67
C ASP A 388 11.33 -15.04 -10.45
N ALA A 389 12.65 -15.28 -10.46
CA ALA A 389 13.27 -16.57 -10.23
C ALA A 389 13.98 -16.57 -8.87
N VAL A 390 13.64 -17.58 -8.05
CA VAL A 390 14.13 -17.70 -6.67
C VAL A 390 14.63 -19.11 -6.42
N TYR A 391 15.83 -19.22 -5.88
CA TYR A 391 16.39 -20.43 -5.30
C TYR A 391 16.40 -20.31 -3.77
N TYR A 392 15.93 -21.33 -3.08
CA TYR A 392 15.95 -21.42 -1.63
C TYR A 392 17.09 -22.36 -1.20
N PRO A 393 18.10 -21.88 -0.47
CA PRO A 393 19.22 -22.71 0.00
C PRO A 393 18.76 -23.78 1.00
N VAL A 394 17.76 -23.46 1.81
CA VAL A 394 17.10 -24.44 2.69
C VAL A 394 15.92 -25.05 1.92
N PRO A 395 15.89 -26.38 1.70
CA PRO A 395 14.80 -27.05 1.02
C PRO A 395 13.44 -26.75 1.68
N LYS A 396 12.44 -26.38 0.87
CA LYS A 396 11.07 -26.08 1.33
C LYS A 396 10.26 -27.36 1.61
N ASP A 397 10.75 -28.51 1.14
CA ASP A 397 10.13 -29.81 1.34
C ASP A 397 11.25 -30.87 1.43
N ALA A 398 11.10 -31.82 2.35
CA ALA A 398 12.09 -32.89 2.56
C ALA A 398 12.23 -33.82 1.35
N SER A 399 11.26 -33.87 0.46
CA SER A 399 11.28 -34.70 -0.76
C SER A 399 12.16 -34.10 -1.88
N VAL A 400 12.60 -32.87 -1.77
CA VAL A 400 13.37 -32.18 -2.81
C VAL A 400 14.75 -31.77 -2.32
N LYS A 401 15.76 -31.98 -3.16
CA LYS A 401 17.14 -31.56 -2.87
C LYS A 401 17.35 -30.06 -3.07
N HIS A 402 16.63 -29.47 -4.02
CA HIS A 402 16.72 -28.05 -4.38
C HIS A 402 15.32 -27.45 -4.51
N SER A 403 15.11 -26.31 -3.89
CA SER A 403 13.85 -25.59 -3.97
C SER A 403 13.99 -24.36 -4.86
N ILE A 404 13.41 -24.46 -6.06
CA ILE A 404 13.41 -23.38 -7.05
C ILE A 404 11.97 -22.96 -7.31
N GLN A 405 11.73 -21.66 -7.39
CA GLN A 405 10.46 -21.09 -7.82
C GLN A 405 10.70 -20.07 -8.93
N VAL A 406 9.94 -20.19 -10.00
CA VAL A 406 9.88 -19.19 -11.06
C VAL A 406 8.44 -18.73 -11.20
N LYS A 407 8.23 -17.42 -11.18
CA LYS A 407 6.95 -16.79 -11.49
C LYS A 407 7.13 -15.94 -12.73
N SER A 408 6.21 -16.04 -13.66
CA SER A 408 6.14 -15.16 -14.83
C SER A 408 4.73 -14.62 -14.96
N GLN A 409 4.61 -13.39 -15.42
CA GLN A 409 3.34 -12.73 -15.65
C GLN A 409 3.45 -11.81 -16.86
N VAL A 410 2.41 -11.84 -17.68
CA VAL A 410 2.24 -10.91 -18.80
C VAL A 410 0.84 -10.34 -18.71
N ASP A 411 0.75 -9.03 -18.77
CA ASP A 411 -0.50 -8.28 -18.80
C ASP A 411 -0.56 -7.46 -20.08
N TRP A 412 -1.67 -7.53 -20.81
CA TRP A 412 -1.98 -6.69 -21.94
C TRP A 412 -3.12 -5.75 -21.60
N ASN A 413 -3.04 -4.53 -22.10
CA ASN A 413 -4.04 -3.50 -21.89
C ASN A 413 -4.37 -2.84 -23.23
N TRP A 414 -5.63 -2.92 -23.63
CA TRP A 414 -6.17 -2.25 -24.81
C TRP A 414 -7.26 -1.28 -24.41
N THR A 415 -7.14 -0.06 -24.87
CA THR A 415 -8.17 0.97 -24.73
C THR A 415 -8.81 1.20 -26.10
N LEU A 416 -10.10 0.92 -26.21
CA LEU A 416 -10.89 1.08 -27.42
C LEU A 416 -11.76 2.33 -27.27
N GLY A 417 -11.39 3.39 -27.98
CA GLY A 417 -12.01 4.70 -27.82
C GLY A 417 -11.72 5.27 -26.43
N GLN A 418 -12.69 5.98 -25.85
CA GLN A 418 -12.56 6.63 -24.53
C GLN A 418 -13.26 5.86 -23.42
N SER A 419 -14.06 4.86 -23.75
CA SER A 419 -14.99 4.24 -22.81
C SER A 419 -14.69 2.76 -22.53
N PHE A 420 -13.99 2.05 -23.41
CA PHE A 420 -13.73 0.63 -23.24
C PHE A 420 -12.28 0.34 -22.91
N THR A 421 -12.06 -0.50 -21.92
CA THR A 421 -10.74 -1.05 -21.58
C THR A 421 -10.84 -2.57 -21.48
N ILE A 422 -9.92 -3.26 -22.16
CA ILE A 422 -9.76 -4.70 -22.08
C ILE A 422 -8.37 -4.96 -21.49
N ARG A 423 -8.31 -5.79 -20.46
CA ARG A 423 -7.05 -6.26 -19.88
C ARG A 423 -7.04 -7.78 -19.90
N MET A 424 -5.94 -8.35 -20.35
CA MET A 424 -5.70 -9.79 -20.28
C MET A 424 -4.44 -10.07 -19.49
N ARG A 425 -4.49 -11.08 -18.63
CA ARG A 425 -3.36 -11.56 -17.85
C ARG A 425 -3.14 -13.04 -18.12
N VAL A 426 -1.88 -13.41 -18.29
CA VAL A 426 -1.41 -14.77 -18.17
C VAL A 426 -0.33 -14.78 -17.10
N SER A 427 -0.46 -15.64 -16.11
CA SER A 427 0.56 -15.82 -15.09
C SER A 427 0.83 -17.29 -14.85
N GLU A 428 2.11 -17.62 -14.73
CA GLU A 428 2.61 -18.96 -14.50
C GLU A 428 3.50 -18.97 -13.26
N ARG A 429 3.35 -19.97 -12.42
CA ARG A 429 4.26 -20.25 -11.32
C ARG A 429 4.72 -21.70 -11.42
N PHE A 430 6.01 -21.88 -11.58
CA PHE A 430 6.68 -23.15 -11.43
C PHE A 430 7.41 -23.21 -10.09
N ARG A 431 7.38 -24.37 -9.42
CA ARG A 431 8.19 -24.66 -8.24
C ARG A 431 8.55 -26.14 -8.20
N THR A 432 9.70 -26.47 -7.59
CA THR A 432 10.19 -27.86 -7.55
C THR A 432 9.60 -28.68 -6.40
N TRP A 433 8.71 -28.13 -5.58
CA TRP A 433 8.08 -28.80 -4.43
C TRP A 433 6.58 -28.59 -4.42
N GLY A 434 5.84 -29.54 -3.83
CA GLY A 434 4.38 -29.50 -3.76
C GLY A 434 3.77 -29.38 -5.16
N ASN A 435 2.73 -28.57 -5.30
CA ASN A 435 2.07 -28.33 -6.59
C ASN A 435 2.97 -27.57 -7.55
N MET A 436 3.61 -28.29 -8.48
CA MET A 436 4.69 -27.77 -9.33
C MET A 436 4.27 -26.61 -10.22
N PHE A 437 3.10 -26.70 -10.84
CA PHE A 437 2.61 -25.69 -11.77
C PHE A 437 1.34 -25.02 -11.25
N ARG A 438 1.23 -23.74 -11.47
CA ARG A 438 0.01 -22.96 -11.29
C ARG A 438 -0.11 -21.94 -12.41
N SER A 439 -1.12 -22.13 -13.24
CA SER A 439 -1.41 -21.32 -14.41
C SER A 439 -2.69 -20.53 -14.18
N GLU A 440 -2.69 -19.25 -14.49
CA GLU A 440 -3.85 -18.40 -14.40
C GLU A 440 -4.02 -17.58 -15.68
N ILE A 441 -5.22 -17.59 -16.23
CA ILE A 441 -5.64 -16.75 -17.35
C ILE A 441 -6.81 -15.89 -16.86
N ARG A 442 -6.70 -14.57 -17.03
CA ARG A 442 -7.70 -13.62 -16.61
C ARG A 442 -8.01 -12.62 -17.70
N GLY A 443 -9.29 -12.36 -17.92
CA GLY A 443 -9.78 -11.30 -18.79
C GLY A 443 -10.63 -10.31 -17.98
N ASP A 444 -10.30 -9.03 -18.04
CA ASP A 444 -11.05 -7.92 -17.44
C ASP A 444 -11.58 -7.03 -18.57
N PHE A 445 -12.88 -6.74 -18.55
CA PHE A 445 -13.56 -5.84 -19.46
C PHE A 445 -14.17 -4.71 -18.67
N ALA A 446 -13.86 -3.48 -19.00
CA ALA A 446 -14.41 -2.30 -18.34
C ALA A 446 -15.01 -1.36 -19.36
N TYR A 447 -16.20 -0.86 -19.05
CA TYR A 447 -16.88 0.18 -19.77
C TYR A 447 -17.24 1.33 -18.84
N ALA A 448 -16.89 2.55 -19.22
CA ALA A 448 -17.20 3.74 -18.45
C ALA A 448 -17.74 4.82 -19.37
N SER A 449 -18.92 5.35 -19.06
CA SER A 449 -19.55 6.44 -19.82
C SER A 449 -20.41 7.30 -18.91
N GLY A 450 -20.03 8.57 -18.75
CA GLY A 450 -20.68 9.47 -17.81
C GLY A 450 -20.67 8.90 -16.39
N PRO A 451 -21.82 8.80 -15.72
CA PRO A 451 -21.90 8.25 -14.36
C PRO A 451 -21.90 6.71 -14.31
N PHE A 452 -22.01 6.03 -15.46
CA PHE A 452 -22.15 4.58 -15.52
C PHE A 452 -20.82 3.88 -15.68
N VAL A 453 -20.63 2.81 -14.92
CA VAL A 453 -19.47 1.93 -14.94
C VAL A 453 -19.95 0.49 -14.99
N VAL A 454 -19.40 -0.29 -15.90
CA VAL A 454 -19.63 -1.74 -15.95
C VAL A 454 -18.28 -2.43 -16.05
N THR A 455 -18.04 -3.39 -15.17
CA THR A 455 -16.84 -4.22 -15.24
C THR A 455 -17.23 -5.69 -15.21
N MET A 456 -16.56 -6.48 -16.04
CA MET A 456 -16.70 -7.93 -16.07
C MET A 456 -15.32 -8.56 -15.97
N ARG A 457 -15.20 -9.61 -15.17
CA ARG A 457 -13.98 -10.43 -15.10
C ARG A 457 -14.32 -11.89 -15.34
N LEU A 458 -13.46 -12.55 -16.09
CA LEU A 458 -13.41 -13.99 -16.22
C LEU A 458 -12.02 -14.45 -15.79
N ASN A 459 -11.97 -15.44 -14.93
CA ASN A 459 -10.71 -15.99 -14.40
C ASN A 459 -10.76 -17.51 -14.43
N THR A 460 -9.70 -18.11 -15.01
CA THR A 460 -9.45 -19.54 -15.00
C THR A 460 -8.10 -19.78 -14.34
N LEU A 461 -8.07 -20.69 -13.39
CA LEU A 461 -6.86 -21.06 -12.68
C LEU A 461 -6.76 -22.58 -12.64
N HIS A 462 -5.55 -23.10 -12.84
CA HIS A 462 -5.22 -24.51 -12.76
C HIS A 462 -3.95 -24.70 -11.91
N CYS A 463 -4.07 -25.49 -10.87
CA CYS A 463 -2.98 -25.97 -10.03
C CYS A 463 -3.16 -27.46 -9.78
N GLU A 464 -4.21 -27.87 -9.06
CA GLU A 464 -4.63 -29.25 -8.88
C GLU A 464 -5.81 -29.59 -9.79
N LYS A 465 -6.77 -28.68 -9.87
CA LYS A 465 -7.99 -28.78 -10.67
C LYS A 465 -8.23 -27.48 -11.41
N ILE A 466 -9.14 -27.51 -12.37
CA ILE A 466 -9.56 -26.27 -13.04
C ILE A 466 -10.55 -25.53 -12.16
N ALA A 467 -10.16 -24.36 -11.71
CA ALA A 467 -11.00 -23.40 -11.05
C ALA A 467 -11.48 -22.32 -12.02
N LEU A 468 -12.73 -21.94 -11.88
CA LEU A 468 -13.38 -20.90 -12.69
C LEU A 468 -14.04 -19.89 -11.77
N ALA A 469 -13.88 -18.61 -12.08
CA ALA A 469 -14.62 -17.54 -11.44
C ALA A 469 -14.92 -16.43 -12.44
N GLY A 470 -16.08 -15.81 -12.29
CA GLY A 470 -16.43 -14.65 -13.08
C GLY A 470 -17.34 -13.72 -12.30
N TYR A 471 -17.26 -12.42 -12.57
CA TYR A 471 -18.19 -11.46 -12.02
C TYR A 471 -18.61 -10.41 -13.04
N LEU A 472 -19.79 -9.86 -12.80
CA LEU A 472 -20.30 -8.66 -13.41
C LEU A 472 -20.53 -7.62 -12.32
N GLU A 473 -19.92 -6.45 -12.44
CA GLU A 473 -20.14 -5.30 -11.56
C GLU A 473 -20.74 -4.15 -12.38
N GLN A 474 -21.78 -3.55 -11.85
CA GLN A 474 -22.45 -2.40 -12.42
C GLN A 474 -22.43 -1.27 -11.40
N GLY A 475 -22.05 -0.09 -11.83
CA GLY A 475 -21.93 1.08 -10.97
C GLY A 475 -22.59 2.31 -11.56
N TYR A 476 -23.12 3.12 -10.67
CA TYR A 476 -23.56 4.48 -10.94
C TYR A 476 -22.88 5.42 -9.95
N LYS A 477 -22.18 6.43 -10.45
CA LYS A 477 -21.38 7.33 -9.62
C LYS A 477 -21.55 8.77 -10.02
N THR A 478 -21.85 9.61 -9.04
CA THR A 478 -21.91 11.06 -9.11
C THR A 478 -21.00 11.68 -8.04
N ASP A 479 -20.92 13.01 -7.98
CA ASP A 479 -20.15 13.72 -6.95
C ASP A 479 -20.75 13.57 -5.54
N ARG A 480 -22.05 13.28 -5.45
CA ARG A 480 -22.78 13.19 -4.19
C ARG A 480 -22.98 11.76 -3.71
N PHE A 481 -23.21 10.82 -4.63
CA PHE A 481 -23.44 9.42 -4.26
C PHE A 481 -22.87 8.46 -5.29
N SER A 482 -22.60 7.24 -4.83
CA SER A 482 -22.26 6.13 -5.71
C SER A 482 -22.95 4.86 -5.23
N VAL A 483 -23.32 4.00 -6.19
CA VAL A 483 -23.89 2.67 -5.93
C VAL A 483 -23.24 1.70 -6.89
N TYR A 484 -22.78 0.56 -6.37
CA TYR A 484 -22.22 -0.54 -7.13
C TYR A 484 -22.88 -1.84 -6.74
N THR A 485 -23.27 -2.63 -7.71
CA THR A 485 -23.75 -4.00 -7.51
C THR A 485 -22.80 -4.96 -8.20
N ARG A 486 -22.47 -6.06 -7.55
CA ARG A 486 -21.65 -7.13 -8.16
C ARG A 486 -22.32 -8.47 -7.96
N GLN A 487 -22.33 -9.28 -9.01
CA GLN A 487 -22.72 -10.67 -9.00
C GLN A 487 -21.50 -11.51 -9.42
N THR A 488 -21.15 -12.50 -8.62
CA THR A 488 -20.00 -13.39 -8.84
C THR A 488 -20.47 -14.83 -8.86
N ILE A 489 -19.98 -15.63 -9.79
CA ILE A 489 -20.16 -17.08 -9.81
C ILE A 489 -18.78 -17.75 -9.78
N PHE A 490 -18.66 -18.86 -9.06
CA PHE A 490 -17.38 -19.55 -8.93
C PHE A 490 -17.52 -21.07 -8.75
N LYS A 491 -16.51 -21.78 -9.27
CA LYS A 491 -16.30 -23.21 -9.09
C LYS A 491 -14.81 -23.41 -8.79
N VAL A 492 -14.48 -23.71 -7.54
CA VAL A 492 -13.12 -23.91 -7.03
C VAL A 492 -13.15 -25.14 -6.13
N ASP A 493 -12.73 -26.29 -6.64
CA ASP A 493 -12.91 -27.57 -5.99
C ASP A 493 -11.75 -27.93 -5.05
N ASP A 494 -10.59 -27.28 -5.20
CA ASP A 494 -9.44 -27.48 -4.35
C ASP A 494 -8.97 -26.17 -3.70
N TRP A 495 -8.39 -26.25 -2.50
CA TRP A 495 -7.91 -25.06 -1.80
C TRP A 495 -6.70 -24.41 -2.49
N ASP A 496 -5.87 -25.20 -3.15
CA ASP A 496 -4.70 -24.71 -3.88
C ASP A 496 -5.07 -23.98 -5.18
N ASP A 497 -6.29 -24.22 -5.67
CA ASP A 497 -6.88 -23.53 -6.82
C ASP A 497 -7.69 -22.28 -6.45
N ARG A 498 -7.69 -21.84 -5.17
CA ARG A 498 -8.47 -20.68 -4.74
C ARG A 498 -8.13 -19.43 -5.53
N ILE A 499 -9.16 -18.68 -5.91
CA ILE A 499 -9.07 -17.45 -6.68
C ILE A 499 -9.32 -16.27 -5.74
N TYR A 500 -8.42 -15.31 -5.72
CA TYR A 500 -8.59 -14.07 -4.97
C TYR A 500 -9.19 -13.00 -5.88
N VAL A 501 -10.20 -12.29 -5.37
CA VAL A 501 -10.89 -11.22 -6.11
C VAL A 501 -11.06 -10.01 -5.22
N TYR A 502 -10.55 -8.87 -5.65
CA TYR A 502 -10.81 -7.61 -4.96
C TYR A 502 -12.30 -7.25 -5.05
N GLU A 503 -12.89 -6.90 -3.93
CA GLU A 503 -14.25 -6.36 -3.83
C GLU A 503 -14.24 -4.96 -3.24
N ARG A 504 -15.07 -4.08 -3.77
CA ARG A 504 -15.22 -2.72 -3.23
C ARG A 504 -15.69 -2.76 -1.79
N ASP A 505 -15.16 -1.86 -0.97
CA ASP A 505 -15.54 -1.69 0.42
C ASP A 505 -15.46 -0.22 0.85
N ALA A 506 -15.85 0.10 2.08
CA ALA A 506 -15.72 1.42 2.66
C ALA A 506 -14.24 1.82 2.84
N PRO A 507 -13.89 3.12 2.83
CA PRO A 507 -12.53 3.59 3.07
C PRO A 507 -11.94 3.04 4.38
N GLY A 508 -10.66 2.66 4.34
CA GLY A 508 -9.98 2.01 5.46
C GLY A 508 -10.36 0.54 5.65
N SER A 509 -11.12 -0.04 4.71
CA SER A 509 -11.35 -1.47 4.57
C SER A 509 -10.84 -1.92 3.21
N PHE A 510 -10.08 -2.99 3.18
CA PHE A 510 -9.59 -3.61 1.94
C PHE A 510 -10.04 -5.06 1.93
N ASN A 511 -10.83 -5.44 0.94
CA ASN A 511 -11.48 -6.74 0.89
C ASN A 511 -11.06 -7.52 -0.36
N VAL A 512 -10.32 -8.60 -0.13
CA VAL A 512 -9.86 -9.53 -1.18
C VAL A 512 -10.20 -10.96 -0.73
N PRO A 513 -11.49 -11.37 -0.82
CA PRO A 513 -11.89 -12.71 -0.43
C PRO A 513 -11.27 -13.76 -1.33
N ALA A 514 -10.95 -14.91 -0.74
CA ALA A 514 -10.63 -16.14 -1.45
C ALA A 514 -11.93 -16.86 -1.83
N LEU A 515 -12.17 -17.04 -3.11
CA LEU A 515 -13.26 -17.87 -3.62
C LEU A 515 -12.85 -19.34 -3.52
N TYR A 516 -13.67 -20.14 -2.83
CA TYR A 516 -13.47 -21.56 -2.61
C TYR A 516 -14.80 -22.29 -2.47
N GLY A 517 -14.93 -23.44 -3.11
CA GLY A 517 -16.18 -24.19 -3.24
C GLY A 517 -16.90 -23.89 -4.56
N ARG A 518 -18.19 -24.24 -4.64
CA ARG A 518 -19.04 -23.95 -5.80
C ARG A 518 -20.23 -23.13 -5.34
N GLY A 519 -20.39 -21.95 -5.92
CA GLY A 519 -21.45 -21.06 -5.46
C GLY A 519 -21.51 -19.75 -6.25
N TRP A 520 -22.26 -18.84 -5.67
CA TRP A 520 -22.41 -17.48 -6.17
C TRP A 520 -22.36 -16.48 -5.00
N SER A 521 -21.99 -15.27 -5.29
CA SER A 521 -22.10 -14.17 -4.34
C SER A 521 -22.70 -12.94 -4.99
N ALA A 522 -23.38 -12.12 -4.20
CA ALA A 522 -23.86 -10.82 -4.59
C ALA A 522 -23.42 -9.79 -3.56
N SER A 523 -23.04 -8.60 -4.01
CA SER A 523 -22.73 -7.48 -3.13
C SER A 523 -23.31 -6.18 -3.66
N LEU A 524 -23.69 -5.30 -2.73
CA LEU A 524 -24.14 -3.93 -2.96
C LEU A 524 -23.24 -3.01 -2.12
N VAL A 525 -22.64 -2.03 -2.75
CA VAL A 525 -21.82 -0.99 -2.08
C VAL A 525 -22.40 0.36 -2.43
N ALA A 526 -22.69 1.17 -1.43
CA ALA A 526 -23.23 2.51 -1.61
C ALA A 526 -22.43 3.53 -0.81
N SER A 527 -22.27 4.72 -1.33
CA SER A 527 -21.76 5.86 -0.57
C SER A 527 -22.57 7.13 -0.88
N ALA A 528 -22.74 7.98 0.14
CA ALA A 528 -23.45 9.23 0.00
C ALA A 528 -22.76 10.35 0.79
N LYS A 529 -22.54 11.51 0.15
CA LYS A 529 -22.12 12.75 0.78
C LYS A 529 -23.37 13.50 1.22
N ILE A 530 -23.75 13.34 2.49
CA ILE A 530 -24.97 13.93 3.06
C ILE A 530 -24.78 15.43 3.26
N ALA A 531 -23.60 15.83 3.74
CA ALA A 531 -23.22 17.23 3.93
C ALA A 531 -21.74 17.41 3.60
N SER A 532 -21.25 18.63 3.59
CA SER A 532 -19.80 18.90 3.43
C SER A 532 -18.95 18.15 4.46
N LEU A 533 -19.51 17.96 5.66
CA LEU A 533 -18.84 17.37 6.82
C LEU A 533 -19.12 15.87 7.00
N LEU A 534 -20.15 15.28 6.33
CA LEU A 534 -20.61 13.93 6.58
C LEU A 534 -20.69 13.10 5.31
N ARG A 535 -19.99 11.96 5.31
CA ARG A 535 -20.11 10.92 4.29
C ARG A 535 -20.49 9.58 4.91
N LEU A 536 -21.46 8.91 4.31
CA LEU A 536 -21.92 7.59 4.70
C LEU A 536 -21.48 6.55 3.67
N TYR A 537 -21.18 5.34 4.17
CA TYR A 537 -20.84 4.17 3.36
C TYR A 537 -21.63 2.98 3.88
N ALA A 538 -22.16 2.17 2.97
CA ALA A 538 -22.85 0.95 3.28
C ALA A 538 -22.38 -0.17 2.33
N ARG A 539 -22.21 -1.38 2.85
CA ARG A 539 -21.96 -2.58 2.06
C ARG A 539 -22.84 -3.71 2.59
N ALA A 540 -23.56 -4.36 1.70
CA ALA A 540 -24.28 -5.60 1.97
C ALA A 540 -23.74 -6.67 1.03
N SER A 541 -23.50 -7.88 1.52
CA SER A 541 -23.06 -9.00 0.70
C SER A 541 -23.64 -10.31 1.18
N TYR A 542 -23.87 -11.23 0.23
CA TYR A 542 -24.30 -12.59 0.48
C TYR A 542 -23.49 -13.55 -0.40
N THR A 543 -23.07 -14.67 0.18
CA THR A 543 -22.44 -15.78 -0.54
C THR A 543 -23.19 -17.06 -0.27
N GLY A 544 -23.67 -17.73 -1.31
CA GLY A 544 -24.37 -19.02 -1.24
C GLY A 544 -23.59 -20.12 -1.94
N TYR A 545 -23.63 -21.32 -1.36
CA TYR A 545 -22.92 -22.51 -1.84
C TYR A 545 -23.86 -23.56 -2.41
N HIS A 546 -24.93 -23.15 -3.07
CA HIS A 546 -26.01 -24.04 -3.57
C HIS A 546 -25.57 -24.99 -4.68
N LEU A 547 -24.47 -24.68 -5.36
CA LEU A 547 -23.89 -25.53 -6.43
C LEU A 547 -23.00 -26.65 -5.88
N MET A 548 -22.84 -26.78 -4.57
CA MET A 548 -22.20 -27.92 -3.93
C MET A 548 -23.18 -29.06 -3.68
N PRO A 549 -22.73 -30.34 -3.74
CA PRO A 549 -23.51 -31.47 -3.28
C PRO A 549 -24.01 -31.26 -1.84
N SER A 550 -25.20 -31.75 -1.52
CA SER A 550 -25.86 -31.52 -0.23
C SER A 550 -24.99 -31.88 0.98
N GLU A 551 -24.25 -32.99 0.90
CA GLU A 551 -23.36 -33.48 1.95
C GLU A 551 -22.14 -32.58 2.23
N LYS A 552 -21.72 -31.74 1.28
CA LYS A 552 -20.57 -30.83 1.38
C LYS A 552 -20.97 -29.35 1.39
N ARG A 553 -22.29 -29.08 1.42
CA ARG A 553 -22.80 -27.72 1.33
C ARG A 553 -22.45 -26.92 2.59
N LYS A 554 -21.73 -25.83 2.39
CA LYS A 554 -21.45 -24.85 3.45
C LYS A 554 -22.67 -23.96 3.68
N PRO A 555 -22.90 -23.47 4.91
CA PRO A 555 -23.91 -22.46 5.17
C PRO A 555 -23.62 -21.18 4.37
N GLY A 556 -24.68 -20.48 3.98
CA GLY A 556 -24.57 -19.18 3.36
C GLY A 556 -23.98 -18.17 4.32
N LYS A 557 -23.30 -17.15 3.78
CA LYS A 557 -22.72 -16.06 4.56
C LYS A 557 -23.31 -14.74 4.12
N ALA A 558 -23.86 -13.98 5.06
CA ALA A 558 -24.28 -12.60 4.82
C ALA A 558 -23.42 -11.65 5.66
N GLU A 559 -23.10 -10.47 5.13
CA GLU A 559 -22.40 -9.41 5.84
C GLU A 559 -23.04 -8.06 5.53
N LEU A 560 -23.29 -7.28 6.57
CA LEU A 560 -23.70 -5.89 6.47
C LEU A 560 -22.64 -5.01 7.13
N LYS A 561 -22.17 -3.97 6.44
CA LYS A 561 -21.23 -2.97 6.97
C LYS A 561 -21.81 -1.58 6.79
N LEU A 562 -21.64 -0.74 7.81
CA LEU A 562 -21.95 0.68 7.78
C LEU A 562 -20.75 1.46 8.28
N GLN A 563 -20.44 2.58 7.64
CA GLN A 563 -19.39 3.49 8.08
C GLN A 563 -19.83 4.93 7.90
N MET A 564 -19.54 5.74 8.90
CA MET A 564 -19.74 7.19 8.89
C MET A 564 -18.38 7.87 9.00
N VAL A 565 -18.16 8.88 8.20
CA VAL A 565 -16.95 9.72 8.24
C VAL A 565 -17.37 11.18 8.40
N PHE A 566 -16.93 11.76 9.49
CA PHE A 566 -17.10 13.19 9.79
C PHE A 566 -15.78 13.92 9.59
N ARG A 567 -15.85 15.10 8.96
CA ARG A 567 -14.70 15.98 8.68
C ARG A 567 -15.05 17.41 9.07
N PHE A 568 -14.31 18.02 9.98
CA PHE A 568 -14.61 19.36 10.49
C PHE A 568 -13.36 20.11 10.98
#